data_c061d6bc8bbd84f937d87c9ae6143cbd
#
_entry.id   c061d6bc8bbd84f937d87c9ae6143cbd
#
_cell.length_a   1.000
_cell.length_b   1.000
_cell.length_c   1.000
_cell.angle_alpha   90.00
_cell.angle_beta   90.00
_cell.angle_gamma   90.00
#
_symmetry.space_group_name_H-M   'P 1'
#
loop_
_entity.id
_entity.type
_entity.pdbx_description
1 polymer ?
#
loop_
_entity_poly.entity_id
_entity_poly.type
_entity_poly.pdbx_seq_one_letter_code
_entity_poly.pdbx_strand_id
1 'polypeptide(L)'
;MGLELYKAGQGKYARGIAYLLGAGLIVFGGIRLYATINVPGREWVKDIPLVGHISIYNTIALGVVLLGFLLLHLLLNRPSAVDALVDTEQELKKVSWPSKIEVRNATLVVVLVTFVMAILLYGFDRILQWVFRLVY
;
A
#
# COMPACT_ATOMS: atom_id res chain seq x y z
N MET A 1 19.02 -1.93 -25.44
CA MET A 1 17.75 -2.20 -24.73
C MET A 1 16.98 -0.90 -24.71
N GLY A 2 15.94 -0.80 -25.56
CA GLY A 2 15.20 0.44 -25.76
C GLY A 2 14.31 0.73 -24.54
N LEU A 3 14.00 2.01 -24.34
CA LEU A 3 13.01 2.51 -23.38
C LEU A 3 11.57 2.08 -23.75
N GLU A 4 11.40 1.13 -24.65
CA GLU A 4 10.12 0.60 -25.06
C GLU A 4 9.52 -0.24 -23.95
N LEU A 5 8.26 0.04 -23.63
CA LEU A 5 7.50 -0.65 -22.60
C LEU A 5 7.21 -2.09 -23.04
N TYR A 6 7.79 -3.07 -22.36
CA TYR A 6 7.49 -4.48 -22.58
C TYR A 6 6.01 -4.75 -22.33
N LYS A 7 5.33 -5.44 -23.28
CA LYS A 7 3.87 -5.71 -23.25
C LYS A 7 3.02 -4.43 -22.97
N ALA A 8 3.29 -3.37 -23.72
CA ALA A 8 2.50 -2.14 -23.65
C ALA A 8 1.01 -2.45 -23.85
N GLY A 9 0.17 -2.11 -22.88
CA GLY A 9 -1.28 -2.35 -22.94
C GLY A 9 -1.80 -3.51 -22.08
N GLN A 10 -0.94 -4.42 -21.61
CA GLN A 10 -1.32 -5.47 -20.65
C GLN A 10 -0.94 -5.07 -19.21
N GLY A 11 -1.74 -5.50 -18.24
CA GLY A 11 -1.49 -5.22 -16.82
C GLY A 11 -1.56 -3.73 -16.45
N LYS A 12 -2.39 -2.95 -17.15
CA LYS A 12 -2.44 -1.49 -17.00
C LYS A 12 -2.73 -1.05 -15.56
N TYR A 13 -3.66 -1.71 -14.88
CA TYR A 13 -4.03 -1.36 -13.52
C TYR A 13 -2.97 -1.80 -12.52
N ALA A 14 -2.48 -3.04 -12.60
CA ALA A 14 -1.44 -3.55 -11.72
C ALA A 14 -0.14 -2.74 -11.84
N ARG A 15 0.28 -2.43 -13.06
CA ARG A 15 1.45 -1.57 -13.33
C ARG A 15 1.25 -0.15 -12.82
N GLY A 16 0.07 0.44 -13.06
CA GLY A 16 -0.25 1.79 -12.58
C GLY A 16 -0.17 1.90 -11.06
N ILE A 17 -0.75 0.93 -10.34
CA ILE A 17 -0.68 0.86 -8.88
C ILE A 17 0.77 0.68 -8.41
N ALA A 18 1.55 -0.21 -9.03
CA ALA A 18 2.94 -0.43 -8.68
C ALA A 18 3.80 0.84 -8.88
N TYR A 19 3.59 1.58 -9.98
CA TYR A 19 4.25 2.87 -10.19
C TYR A 19 3.83 3.90 -9.16
N LEU A 20 2.54 3.99 -8.83
CA LEU A 20 2.02 4.96 -7.86
C LEU A 20 2.57 4.70 -6.46
N LEU A 21 2.55 3.45 -6.01
CA LEU A 21 3.10 3.07 -4.72
C LEU A 21 4.62 3.26 -4.66
N GLY A 22 5.34 2.86 -5.71
CA GLY A 22 6.78 3.05 -5.81
C GLY A 22 7.18 4.52 -5.82
N ALA A 23 6.47 5.35 -6.60
CA ALA A 23 6.65 6.79 -6.63
C ALA A 23 6.42 7.43 -5.25
N GLY A 24 5.34 7.04 -4.56
CA GLY A 24 5.04 7.50 -3.21
C GLY A 24 6.16 7.18 -2.21
N LEU A 25 6.70 5.96 -2.26
CA LEU A 25 7.83 5.56 -1.41
C LEU A 25 9.12 6.34 -1.72
N ILE A 26 9.41 6.57 -3.01
CA ILE A 26 10.60 7.33 -3.42
C ILE A 26 10.51 8.79 -2.95
N VAL A 27 9.36 9.43 -3.16
CA VAL A 27 9.14 10.81 -2.71
C VAL A 27 9.20 10.92 -1.19
N PHE A 28 8.54 10.01 -0.48
CA PHE A 28 8.58 9.95 0.99
C PHE A 28 10.01 9.74 1.50
N GLY A 29 10.76 8.80 0.89
CA GLY A 29 12.16 8.55 1.21
C GLY A 29 13.05 9.77 0.95
N GLY A 30 12.83 10.46 -0.17
CA GLY A 30 13.55 11.71 -0.50
C GLY A 30 13.31 12.83 0.51
N ILE A 31 12.06 13.03 0.93
CA ILE A 31 11.71 14.02 1.98
C ILE A 31 12.38 13.65 3.31
N ARG A 32 12.34 12.39 3.70
CA ARG A 32 12.99 11.92 4.93
C ARG A 32 14.51 12.05 4.87
N LEU A 33 15.11 11.70 3.73
CA LEU A 33 16.53 11.87 3.52
C LEU A 33 16.93 13.36 3.68
N TYR A 34 16.23 14.25 2.98
CA TYR A 34 16.45 15.68 3.11
C TYR A 34 16.37 16.17 4.56
N ALA A 35 15.31 15.78 5.29
CA ALA A 35 15.12 16.13 6.68
C ALA A 35 16.26 15.62 7.60
N THR A 36 16.85 14.48 7.26
CA THR A 36 17.94 13.88 8.04
C THR A 36 19.28 14.53 7.77
N ILE A 37 19.58 14.91 6.52
CA ILE A 37 20.87 15.51 6.15
C ILE A 37 20.90 17.02 6.35
N ASN A 38 19.76 17.69 6.29
CA ASN A 38 19.64 19.14 6.48
C ASN A 38 19.56 19.48 7.99
N VAL A 39 20.64 19.22 8.72
CA VAL A 39 20.72 19.56 10.15
C VAL A 39 21.25 20.98 10.31
N PRO A 40 20.52 21.87 11.01
CA PRO A 40 21.00 23.24 11.30
C PRO A 40 22.34 23.22 12.02
N GLY A 41 23.33 23.97 11.53
CA GLY A 41 24.68 24.06 12.10
C GLY A 41 25.69 23.06 11.51
N ARG A 42 25.32 22.18 10.62
CA ARG A 42 26.21 21.28 9.89
C ARG A 42 26.44 21.79 8.45
N GLU A 43 27.04 22.96 8.36
CA GLU A 43 27.30 23.61 7.07
C GLU A 43 28.58 23.06 6.43
N TRP A 44 28.47 21.95 5.68
CA TRP A 44 29.63 21.41 4.99
C TRP A 44 29.93 22.13 3.66
N VAL A 45 28.89 22.63 2.97
CA VAL A 45 29.02 23.52 1.80
C VAL A 45 27.75 24.36 1.72
N LYS A 46 27.87 25.69 1.66
CA LYS A 46 26.70 26.59 1.70
C LYS A 46 25.92 26.65 0.40
N ASP A 47 26.61 26.71 -0.74
CA ASP A 47 25.96 26.91 -2.05
C ASP A 47 26.83 26.33 -3.18
N ILE A 48 26.20 25.84 -4.21
CA ILE A 48 26.89 25.45 -5.45
C ILE A 48 26.93 26.67 -6.36
N PRO A 49 28.13 27.22 -6.65
CA PRO A 49 28.26 28.52 -7.33
C PRO A 49 27.64 28.55 -8.76
N LEU A 50 27.37 27.42 -9.36
CA LEU A 50 26.81 27.31 -10.72
C LEU A 50 25.28 27.34 -10.80
N VAL A 51 24.56 27.08 -9.70
CA VAL A 51 23.10 26.82 -9.73
C VAL A 51 22.31 27.77 -8.82
N GLY A 52 22.96 28.80 -8.26
CA GLY A 52 22.35 29.78 -7.35
C GLY A 52 22.20 29.23 -5.92
N HIS A 53 21.24 29.75 -5.16
CA HIS A 53 21.00 29.38 -3.75
C HIS A 53 20.44 27.98 -3.51
N ILE A 54 20.82 26.97 -4.30
CA ILE A 54 20.39 25.59 -4.09
C ILE A 54 21.39 24.91 -3.16
N SER A 55 20.95 24.62 -1.94
CA SER A 55 21.73 23.87 -0.96
C SER A 55 22.17 22.53 -1.51
N ILE A 56 23.40 22.09 -1.22
CA ILE A 56 23.92 20.78 -1.58
C ILE A 56 23.00 19.64 -1.10
N TYR A 57 22.32 19.84 0.02
CA TYR A 57 21.36 18.86 0.57
C TYR A 57 20.16 18.66 -0.33
N ASN A 58 19.65 19.74 -0.94
CA ASN A 58 18.57 19.65 -1.95
C ASN A 58 19.03 18.89 -3.18
N THR A 59 20.26 19.14 -3.62
CA THR A 59 20.82 18.46 -4.81
C THR A 59 21.01 16.98 -4.57
N ILE A 60 21.51 16.59 -3.39
CA ILE A 60 21.67 15.17 -3.02
C ILE A 60 20.29 14.49 -2.93
N ALA A 61 19.35 15.11 -2.21
CA ALA A 61 18.01 14.53 -2.06
C ALA A 61 17.31 14.38 -3.42
N LEU A 62 17.38 15.40 -4.28
CA LEU A 62 16.85 15.37 -5.64
C LEU A 62 17.54 14.28 -6.50
N GLY A 63 18.86 14.18 -6.43
CA GLY A 63 19.62 13.14 -7.12
C GLY A 63 19.19 11.72 -6.74
N VAL A 64 19.00 11.48 -5.45
CA VAL A 64 18.50 10.17 -4.94
C VAL A 64 17.09 9.91 -5.41
N VAL A 65 16.20 10.91 -5.41
CA VAL A 65 14.83 10.77 -5.92
C VAL A 65 14.82 10.45 -7.43
N LEU A 66 15.60 11.17 -8.23
CA LEU A 66 15.71 10.91 -9.67
C LEU A 66 16.27 9.53 -9.97
N LEU A 67 17.31 9.12 -9.23
CA LEU A 67 17.86 7.77 -9.33
C LEU A 67 16.84 6.71 -8.94
N GLY A 68 16.07 6.96 -7.88
CA GLY A 68 14.98 6.10 -7.43
C GLY A 68 13.91 5.91 -8.52
N PHE A 69 13.48 6.97 -9.18
CA PHE A 69 12.53 6.88 -10.29
C PHE A 69 13.10 6.11 -11.48
N LEU A 70 14.37 6.32 -11.80
CA LEU A 70 15.05 5.57 -12.87
C LEU A 70 15.08 4.07 -12.53
N LEU A 71 15.47 3.72 -11.31
CA LEU A 71 15.51 2.33 -10.85
C LEU A 71 14.11 1.71 -10.83
N LEU A 72 13.09 2.44 -10.35
CA LEU A 72 11.71 2.00 -10.37
C LEU A 72 11.25 1.69 -11.80
N HIS A 73 11.55 2.58 -12.75
CA HIS A 73 11.21 2.37 -14.15
C HIS A 73 11.91 1.12 -14.72
N LEU A 74 13.20 0.96 -14.46
CA LEU A 74 13.96 -0.21 -14.93
C LEU A 74 13.46 -1.52 -14.32
N LEU A 75 13.11 -1.51 -13.02
CA LEU A 75 12.59 -2.69 -12.31
C LEU A 75 11.21 -3.08 -12.83
N LEU A 76 10.28 -2.13 -12.94
CA LEU A 76 8.91 -2.39 -13.39
C LEU A 76 8.80 -2.63 -14.90
N ASN A 77 9.86 -2.40 -15.66
CA ASN A 77 9.92 -2.73 -17.09
C ASN A 77 10.69 -4.03 -17.38
N ARG A 78 11.20 -4.72 -16.36
CA ARG A 78 11.80 -6.05 -16.54
C ARG A 78 10.72 -7.05 -16.94
N PRO A 79 10.98 -7.94 -17.92
CA PRO A 79 10.01 -8.95 -18.38
C PRO A 79 9.38 -9.75 -17.23
N SER A 80 10.20 -10.23 -16.29
CA SER A 80 9.73 -11.01 -15.14
C SER A 80 8.77 -10.22 -14.24
N ALA A 81 9.04 -8.93 -13.98
CA ALA A 81 8.16 -8.09 -13.16
C ALA A 81 6.85 -7.78 -13.90
N VAL A 82 6.94 -7.49 -15.20
CA VAL A 82 5.76 -7.24 -16.03
C VAL A 82 4.88 -8.49 -16.13
N ASP A 83 5.47 -9.66 -16.36
CA ASP A 83 4.72 -10.91 -16.46
C ASP A 83 3.99 -11.20 -15.14
N ALA A 84 4.66 -11.09 -13.99
CA ALA A 84 4.03 -11.28 -12.69
C ALA A 84 2.87 -10.30 -12.45
N LEU A 85 3.00 -9.02 -12.82
CA LEU A 85 1.93 -8.03 -12.68
C LEU A 85 0.75 -8.30 -13.63
N VAL A 86 1.03 -8.74 -14.87
CA VAL A 86 0.01 -9.11 -15.85
C VAL A 86 -0.75 -10.35 -15.40
N ASP A 87 -0.05 -11.37 -14.94
CA ASP A 87 -0.65 -12.60 -14.45
C ASP A 87 -1.55 -12.34 -13.23
N THR A 88 -1.08 -11.51 -12.28
CA THR A 88 -1.88 -11.08 -11.12
C THR A 88 -3.16 -10.38 -11.56
N GLU A 89 -3.09 -9.45 -12.53
CA GLU A 89 -4.29 -8.76 -13.04
C GLU A 89 -5.24 -9.73 -13.72
N GLN A 90 -4.72 -10.72 -14.45
CA GLN A 90 -5.53 -11.73 -15.11
C GLN A 90 -6.22 -12.68 -14.11
N GLU A 91 -5.51 -13.08 -13.07
CA GLU A 91 -6.07 -13.91 -12.01
C GLU A 91 -7.18 -13.19 -11.25
N LEU A 92 -6.99 -11.90 -10.93
CA LEU A 92 -8.04 -11.09 -10.31
C LEU A 92 -9.30 -10.98 -11.18
N LYS A 93 -9.15 -10.98 -12.51
CA LYS A 93 -10.31 -10.98 -13.43
C LYS A 93 -11.05 -12.30 -13.51
N LYS A 94 -10.39 -13.43 -13.18
CA LYS A 94 -11.02 -14.75 -13.11
C LYS A 94 -11.87 -14.92 -11.84
N VAL A 95 -11.61 -14.13 -10.80
CA VAL A 95 -12.40 -14.19 -9.56
C VAL A 95 -13.79 -13.65 -9.81
N SER A 96 -14.80 -14.47 -9.58
CA SER A 96 -16.20 -14.04 -9.60
C SER A 96 -16.50 -13.22 -8.34
N TRP A 97 -16.52 -11.89 -8.48
CA TRP A 97 -16.86 -11.01 -7.37
C TRP A 97 -18.34 -11.13 -7.05
N PRO A 98 -18.73 -11.35 -5.78
CA PRO A 98 -20.13 -11.45 -5.41
C PRO A 98 -20.87 -10.15 -5.72
N SER A 99 -22.11 -10.27 -6.13
CA SER A 99 -22.97 -9.10 -6.37
C SER A 99 -23.25 -8.35 -5.07
N LYS A 100 -23.57 -7.04 -5.17
CA LYS A 100 -23.94 -6.23 -4.00
C LYS A 100 -25.11 -6.83 -3.20
N ILE A 101 -26.03 -7.51 -3.89
CA ILE A 101 -27.19 -8.18 -3.28
C ILE A 101 -26.74 -9.40 -2.48
N GLU A 102 -25.85 -10.21 -3.04
CA GLU A 102 -25.28 -11.38 -2.35
C GLU A 102 -24.51 -10.98 -1.09
N VAL A 103 -23.65 -9.97 -1.19
CA VAL A 103 -22.90 -9.43 -0.04
C VAL A 103 -23.85 -8.95 1.04
N ARG A 104 -24.88 -8.16 0.67
CA ARG A 104 -25.88 -7.66 1.63
C ARG A 104 -26.63 -8.80 2.31
N ASN A 105 -27.09 -9.80 1.54
CA ASN A 105 -27.84 -10.92 2.07
C ASN A 105 -26.96 -11.77 3.02
N ALA A 106 -25.73 -12.07 2.62
CA ALA A 106 -24.77 -12.79 3.46
C ALA A 106 -24.48 -12.02 4.76
N THR A 107 -24.26 -10.71 4.67
CA THR A 107 -24.03 -9.84 5.86
C THR A 107 -25.26 -9.87 6.78
N LEU A 108 -26.48 -9.79 6.25
CA LEU A 108 -27.68 -9.80 7.04
C LEU A 108 -27.86 -11.12 7.79
N VAL A 109 -27.59 -12.25 7.12
CA VAL A 109 -27.62 -13.57 7.75
C VAL A 109 -26.61 -13.66 8.90
N VAL A 110 -25.37 -13.23 8.68
CA VAL A 110 -24.32 -13.25 9.73
C VAL A 110 -24.74 -12.38 10.93
N VAL A 111 -25.25 -11.18 10.69
CA VAL A 111 -25.70 -10.28 11.75
C VAL A 111 -26.85 -10.91 12.54
N LEU A 112 -27.85 -11.48 11.88
CA LEU A 112 -28.98 -12.13 12.55
C LEU A 112 -28.52 -13.34 13.38
N VAL A 113 -27.70 -14.20 12.82
CA VAL A 113 -27.17 -15.38 13.54
C VAL A 113 -26.35 -14.93 14.76
N THR A 114 -25.48 -13.94 14.60
CA THR A 114 -24.69 -13.40 15.71
C THR A 114 -25.58 -12.82 16.81
N PHE A 115 -26.63 -12.10 16.44
CA PHE A 115 -27.60 -11.53 17.40
C PHE A 115 -28.35 -12.61 18.16
N VAL A 116 -28.86 -13.65 17.46
CA VAL A 116 -29.52 -14.80 18.10
C VAL A 116 -28.58 -15.54 19.05
N MET A 117 -27.35 -15.80 18.61
CA MET A 117 -26.34 -16.44 19.45
C MET A 117 -26.01 -15.61 20.71
N ALA A 118 -25.91 -14.29 20.57
CA ALA A 118 -25.67 -13.41 21.72
C ALA A 118 -26.80 -13.48 22.75
N ILE A 119 -28.06 -13.49 22.30
CA ILE A 119 -29.22 -13.65 23.19
C ILE A 119 -29.20 -15.00 23.90
N LEU A 120 -28.93 -16.08 23.17
CA LEU A 120 -28.85 -17.42 23.72
C LEU A 120 -27.76 -17.51 24.78
N LEU A 121 -26.56 -17.04 24.47
CA LEU A 121 -25.44 -17.04 25.43
C LEU A 121 -25.75 -16.24 26.67
N TYR A 122 -26.33 -15.03 26.51
CA TYR A 122 -26.75 -14.21 27.63
C TYR A 122 -27.81 -14.93 28.48
N GLY A 123 -28.77 -15.62 27.86
CA GLY A 123 -29.79 -16.38 28.57
C GLY A 123 -29.18 -17.55 29.38
N PHE A 124 -28.27 -18.31 28.76
CA PHE A 124 -27.54 -19.39 29.46
C PHE A 124 -26.70 -18.87 30.61
N ASP A 125 -25.99 -17.73 30.43
CA ASP A 125 -25.20 -17.13 31.51
C ASP A 125 -26.09 -16.72 32.69
N ARG A 126 -27.25 -16.15 32.45
CA ARG A 126 -28.22 -15.80 33.50
C ARG A 126 -28.76 -17.02 34.25
N ILE A 127 -29.07 -18.09 33.54
CA ILE A 127 -29.54 -19.34 34.18
C ILE A 127 -28.42 -19.94 35.05
N LEU A 128 -27.20 -20.01 34.54
CA LEU A 128 -26.07 -20.51 35.32
C LEU A 128 -25.79 -19.66 36.56
N GLN A 129 -25.79 -18.33 36.43
CA GLN A 129 -25.63 -17.43 37.57
C GLN A 129 -26.70 -17.68 38.65
N TRP A 130 -27.95 -17.88 38.25
CA TRP A 130 -29.03 -18.18 39.17
C TRP A 130 -28.84 -19.49 39.89
N VAL A 131 -28.48 -20.56 39.15
CA VAL A 131 -28.19 -21.89 39.74
C VAL A 131 -27.04 -21.82 40.74
N PHE A 132 -25.92 -21.17 40.39
CA PHE A 132 -24.78 -21.03 41.29
C PHE A 132 -25.09 -20.24 42.56
N ARG A 133 -25.96 -19.21 42.49
CA ARG A 133 -26.42 -18.50 43.69
C ARG A 133 -27.30 -19.32 44.61
N LEU A 134 -27.91 -20.40 44.13
CA LEU A 134 -28.70 -21.31 44.97
C LEU A 134 -27.81 -22.35 45.70
N VAL A 135 -26.62 -22.62 45.18
CA VAL A 135 -25.70 -23.64 45.69
C VAL A 135 -24.63 -23.02 46.62
N TYR A 136 -24.28 -21.76 46.41
CA TYR A 136 -23.31 -20.98 47.18
C TYR A 136 -23.98 -19.81 47.90
#